data_08e84a6fde2320077f50431fdaed2901
#
_entry.id   08e84a6fde2320077f50431fdaed2901
#
_cell.length_a   1.000
_cell.length_b   1.000
_cell.length_c   1.000
_cell.angle_alpha   90.00
_cell.angle_beta   90.00
_cell.angle_gamma   90.00
#
_symmetry.space_group_name_H-M   'P 1'
#
loop_
_entity.id
_entity.type
_entity.pdbx_description
1 polymer ?
#
loop_
_entity_poly.entity_id
_entity_poly.type
_entity_poly.pdbx_seq_one_letter_code
_entity_poly.pdbx_strand_id
1 'polypeptide(L)'
;MSEETGEGASGGPRGGPVLVTGGSGFLGVHCVLRLLEAGHRVRTTVRTPAREETVREMLRTAGAEPGDALDVVVADLTSDEGWAAAAKDCAYVLHVASPYPPTVPRHEDELIVPARDGTLRVLRAARDAGVRRTVLTSSFASISYGHAERERTYTERDWSNLDGPHLSAYAKSKTLAERAAWDFVEREGDGLELSVINPVGVLGPVFGPDYSTSITLVQRLLDRDLPGVPRLSFCFADVRDLADLHLRAMTDPAARGERFLGSSGGPMWVADVAHVLRDRLGPPAARVPTRRIPDALIRLASRMDATLRGFVPDLGLVRGANADKARDVLGWRPRPPEEAIVATAESLLRLGLVKSAASQYT
;
A
#
# COMPACT_ATOMS: atom_id res chain seq x y z
N MET A 1 26.17 -51.10 15.14
CA MET A 1 26.60 -49.68 15.25
C MET A 1 26.58 -49.13 13.84
N SER A 2 25.49 -48.50 13.48
CA SER A 2 25.29 -47.83 12.20
C SER A 2 25.03 -46.38 12.51
N GLU A 3 25.96 -45.51 12.11
CA GLU A 3 25.87 -44.05 12.23
C GLU A 3 24.84 -43.55 11.23
N GLU A 4 23.73 -43.02 11.72
CA GLU A 4 22.82 -42.20 10.94
C GLU A 4 23.41 -40.76 10.84
N THR A 5 23.96 -40.44 9.68
CA THR A 5 24.32 -39.09 9.31
C THR A 5 23.04 -38.31 9.03
N GLY A 6 22.70 -37.36 9.94
CA GLY A 6 21.62 -36.43 9.78
C GLY A 6 21.91 -35.44 8.64
N GLU A 7 21.25 -35.62 7.51
CA GLU A 7 21.15 -34.60 6.47
C GLU A 7 20.32 -33.42 6.97
N GLY A 8 21.00 -32.31 7.19
CA GLY A 8 20.37 -31.02 7.48
C GLY A 8 19.50 -30.58 6.30
N ALA A 9 18.18 -30.63 6.48
CA ALA A 9 17.21 -30.17 5.51
C ALA A 9 17.25 -28.64 5.42
N SER A 10 18.03 -28.10 4.50
CA SER A 10 17.87 -26.75 3.97
C SER A 10 16.67 -26.76 3.01
N GLY A 11 15.45 -26.87 3.56
CA GLY A 11 14.22 -26.83 2.78
C GLY A 11 13.87 -25.39 2.42
N GLY A 12 14.33 -24.92 1.26
CA GLY A 12 13.69 -23.78 0.61
C GLY A 12 12.19 -24.05 0.36
N PRO A 13 11.34 -23.02 0.22
CA PRO A 13 9.90 -23.20 0.12
C PRO A 13 9.56 -24.11 -1.07
N ARG A 14 8.92 -25.25 -0.77
CA ARG A 14 8.42 -26.19 -1.77
C ARG A 14 7.19 -25.59 -2.43
N GLY A 15 7.34 -24.93 -3.57
CA GLY A 15 6.24 -24.35 -4.33
C GLY A 15 6.75 -23.54 -5.51
N GLY A 16 5.87 -23.31 -6.50
CA GLY A 16 6.14 -22.40 -7.61
C GLY A 16 6.44 -20.96 -7.14
N PRO A 17 6.75 -20.05 -8.07
CA PRO A 17 7.02 -18.66 -7.74
C PRO A 17 5.79 -17.99 -7.09
N VAL A 18 6.03 -16.90 -6.37
CA VAL A 18 4.97 -16.00 -5.87
C VAL A 18 4.79 -14.87 -6.89
N LEU A 19 3.57 -14.70 -7.38
CA LEU A 19 3.24 -13.56 -8.24
C LEU A 19 2.99 -12.32 -7.38
N VAL A 20 3.70 -11.23 -7.64
CA VAL A 20 3.42 -9.90 -7.09
C VAL A 20 2.96 -8.99 -8.22
N THR A 21 1.72 -8.54 -8.23
CA THR A 21 1.27 -7.62 -9.26
C THR A 21 1.73 -6.19 -8.95
N GLY A 22 2.20 -5.46 -9.97
CA GLY A 22 2.60 -4.06 -9.80
C GLY A 22 3.93 -3.86 -9.06
N GLY A 23 4.94 -4.64 -9.36
CA GLY A 23 6.25 -4.61 -8.70
C GLY A 23 7.01 -3.28 -8.80
N SER A 24 6.68 -2.41 -9.75
CA SER A 24 7.24 -1.05 -9.82
C SER A 24 6.52 -0.03 -8.93
N GLY A 25 5.45 -0.42 -8.25
CA GLY A 25 4.75 0.43 -7.28
C GLY A 25 5.41 0.40 -5.89
N PHE A 26 5.14 1.43 -5.08
CA PHE A 26 5.76 1.61 -3.77
C PHE A 26 5.63 0.38 -2.85
N LEU A 27 4.42 -0.12 -2.61
CA LEU A 27 4.22 -1.33 -1.80
C LEU A 27 4.66 -2.60 -2.57
N GLY A 28 4.47 -2.62 -3.89
CA GLY A 28 4.81 -3.78 -4.72
C GLY A 28 6.27 -4.15 -4.65
N VAL A 29 7.18 -3.17 -4.79
CA VAL A 29 8.63 -3.43 -4.70
C VAL A 29 9.06 -3.91 -3.32
N HIS A 30 8.42 -3.42 -2.24
CA HIS A 30 8.70 -3.90 -0.88
C HIS A 30 8.18 -5.33 -0.67
N CYS A 31 7.05 -5.72 -1.26
CA CYS A 31 6.58 -7.11 -1.26
C CYS A 31 7.55 -8.01 -2.03
N VAL A 32 8.02 -7.57 -3.21
CA VAL A 32 9.05 -8.30 -3.96
C VAL A 32 10.31 -8.50 -3.13
N LEU A 33 10.84 -7.41 -2.55
CA LEU A 33 12.03 -7.46 -1.69
C LEU A 33 11.85 -8.42 -0.52
N ARG A 34 10.75 -8.30 0.21
CA ARG A 34 10.47 -9.12 1.39
C ARG A 34 10.34 -10.62 1.07
N LEU A 35 9.78 -10.95 -0.10
CA LEU A 35 9.69 -12.33 -0.58
C LEU A 35 11.07 -12.89 -0.97
N LEU A 36 11.89 -12.10 -1.68
CA LEU A 36 13.25 -12.47 -2.03
C LEU A 36 14.11 -12.72 -0.78
N GLU A 37 14.03 -11.84 0.22
CA GLU A 37 14.69 -12.00 1.54
C GLU A 37 14.24 -13.28 2.27
N ALA A 38 12.98 -13.69 2.07
CA ALA A 38 12.45 -14.94 2.62
C ALA A 38 12.81 -16.18 1.77
N GLY A 39 13.59 -16.03 0.69
CA GLY A 39 14.06 -17.10 -0.16
C GLY A 39 13.05 -17.59 -1.22
N HIS A 40 11.97 -16.84 -1.45
CA HIS A 40 11.01 -17.17 -2.52
C HIS A 40 11.54 -16.76 -3.89
N ARG A 41 11.19 -17.56 -4.91
CA ARG A 41 11.23 -17.08 -6.29
C ARG A 41 10.03 -16.17 -6.51
N VAL A 42 10.25 -15.02 -7.13
CA VAL A 42 9.22 -14.00 -7.34
C VAL A 42 9.02 -13.78 -8.83
N ARG A 43 7.76 -13.76 -9.25
CA ARG A 43 7.36 -13.20 -10.52
C ARG A 43 6.63 -11.90 -10.25
N THR A 44 6.95 -10.84 -10.99
CA THR A 44 6.21 -9.58 -10.84
C THR A 44 5.70 -9.05 -12.16
N THR A 45 4.60 -8.26 -12.11
CA THR A 45 4.07 -7.64 -13.32
C THR A 45 4.44 -6.18 -13.41
N VAL A 46 4.68 -5.74 -14.63
CA VAL A 46 4.84 -4.34 -15.04
C VAL A 46 3.90 -4.04 -16.21
N ARG A 47 3.51 -2.78 -16.39
CA ARG A 47 2.62 -2.38 -17.50
C ARG A 47 3.30 -2.36 -18.87
N THR A 48 4.60 -2.10 -18.89
CA THR A 48 5.40 -2.04 -20.13
C THR A 48 6.77 -2.67 -19.88
N PRO A 49 7.43 -3.23 -20.92
CA PRO A 49 8.75 -3.85 -20.77
C PRO A 49 9.80 -2.88 -20.20
N ALA A 50 9.72 -1.60 -20.54
CA ALA A 50 10.67 -0.58 -20.04
C ALA A 50 10.64 -0.43 -18.52
N ARG A 51 9.57 -0.85 -17.84
CA ARG A 51 9.45 -0.79 -16.38
C ARG A 51 10.17 -1.93 -15.65
N GLU A 52 10.65 -2.94 -16.36
CA GLU A 52 11.47 -4.00 -15.74
C GLU A 52 12.73 -3.42 -15.12
N GLU A 53 13.47 -2.59 -15.88
CA GLU A 53 14.69 -1.96 -15.36
C GLU A 53 14.39 -1.08 -14.13
N THR A 54 13.26 -0.38 -14.14
CA THR A 54 12.82 0.40 -12.96
C THR A 54 12.70 -0.49 -11.71
N VAL A 55 12.09 -1.68 -11.84
CA VAL A 55 11.99 -2.62 -10.70
C VAL A 55 13.36 -3.06 -10.21
N ARG A 56 14.25 -3.41 -11.14
CA ARG A 56 15.62 -3.85 -10.81
C ARG A 56 16.44 -2.73 -10.15
N GLU A 57 16.32 -1.50 -10.63
CA GLU A 57 16.97 -0.31 -10.03
C GLU A 57 16.45 -0.03 -8.63
N MET A 58 15.15 -0.13 -8.41
CA MET A 58 14.55 0.04 -7.07
C MET A 58 15.06 -1.03 -6.10
N LEU A 59 15.19 -2.29 -6.54
CA LEU A 59 15.74 -3.37 -5.71
C LEU A 59 17.24 -3.15 -5.43
N ARG A 60 18.03 -2.71 -6.41
CA ARG A 60 19.44 -2.33 -6.18
C ARG A 60 19.56 -1.17 -5.18
N THR A 61 18.69 -0.17 -5.28
CA THR A 61 18.62 0.94 -4.31
C THR A 61 18.29 0.43 -2.89
N ALA A 62 17.52 -0.64 -2.80
CA ALA A 62 17.23 -1.34 -1.55
C ALA A 62 18.38 -2.28 -1.08
N GLY A 63 19.45 -2.44 -1.87
CA GLY A 63 20.58 -3.32 -1.55
C GLY A 63 20.36 -4.79 -1.96
N ALA A 64 19.42 -5.08 -2.86
CA ALA A 64 19.12 -6.43 -3.32
C ALA A 64 19.50 -6.64 -4.80
N GLU A 65 20.14 -7.79 -5.07
CA GLU A 65 20.48 -8.26 -6.41
C GLU A 65 19.77 -9.60 -6.67
N PRO A 66 18.53 -9.57 -7.21
CA PRO A 66 17.68 -10.76 -7.24
C PRO A 66 18.14 -11.83 -8.24
N GLY A 67 18.95 -11.49 -9.25
CA GLY A 67 19.39 -12.43 -10.29
C GLY A 67 18.21 -13.19 -10.91
N ASP A 68 18.34 -14.52 -10.99
CA ASP A 68 17.31 -15.44 -11.53
C ASP A 68 16.14 -15.71 -10.55
N ALA A 69 16.19 -15.18 -9.34
CA ALA A 69 15.08 -15.30 -8.39
C ALA A 69 13.90 -14.36 -8.71
N LEU A 70 14.10 -13.39 -9.62
CA LEU A 70 13.07 -12.45 -10.06
C LEU A 70 12.79 -12.60 -11.56
N ASP A 71 11.55 -12.94 -11.90
CA ASP A 71 10.98 -12.94 -13.24
C ASP A 71 10.03 -11.73 -13.40
N VAL A 72 10.09 -11.04 -14.53
CA VAL A 72 9.24 -9.85 -14.80
C VAL A 72 8.39 -10.09 -16.03
N VAL A 73 7.08 -9.94 -15.90
CA VAL A 73 6.10 -10.20 -16.96
C VAL A 73 5.27 -8.94 -17.21
N VAL A 74 4.92 -8.71 -18.47
CA VAL A 74 4.03 -7.58 -18.84
C VAL A 74 2.58 -8.01 -18.65
N ALA A 75 1.83 -7.24 -17.85
CA ALA A 75 0.38 -7.36 -17.70
C ALA A 75 -0.21 -6.02 -17.23
N ASP A 76 -1.37 -5.64 -17.78
CA ASP A 76 -2.10 -4.43 -17.45
C ASP A 76 -3.48 -4.77 -16.89
N LEU A 77 -3.91 -4.10 -15.80
CA LEU A 77 -5.24 -4.31 -15.20
C LEU A 77 -6.39 -3.94 -16.12
N THR A 78 -6.13 -3.18 -17.18
CA THR A 78 -7.15 -2.78 -18.18
C THR A 78 -7.23 -3.70 -19.38
N SER A 79 -6.32 -4.70 -19.50
CA SER A 79 -6.28 -5.70 -20.58
C SER A 79 -6.38 -7.10 -20.00
N ASP A 80 -6.96 -8.03 -20.77
CA ASP A 80 -6.97 -9.45 -20.40
C ASP A 80 -5.65 -10.16 -20.73
N GLU A 81 -4.79 -9.53 -21.53
CA GLU A 81 -3.51 -10.10 -21.96
C GLU A 81 -2.49 -10.18 -20.83
N GLY A 82 -1.64 -11.21 -20.87
CA GLY A 82 -0.50 -11.40 -19.97
C GLY A 82 -0.83 -12.09 -18.64
N TRP A 83 -2.08 -12.05 -18.15
CA TRP A 83 -2.43 -12.57 -16.83
C TRP A 83 -2.28 -14.09 -16.71
N ALA A 84 -2.67 -14.85 -17.74
CA ALA A 84 -2.48 -16.29 -17.75
C ALA A 84 -1.00 -16.68 -17.65
N ALA A 85 -0.12 -15.99 -18.39
CA ALA A 85 1.33 -16.19 -18.33
C ALA A 85 1.90 -15.75 -16.96
N ALA A 86 1.39 -14.64 -16.41
CA ALA A 86 1.82 -14.14 -15.11
C ALA A 86 1.49 -15.12 -13.97
N ALA A 87 0.29 -15.71 -13.96
CA ALA A 87 -0.15 -16.61 -12.90
C ALA A 87 0.34 -18.06 -13.08
N LYS A 88 0.83 -18.43 -14.26
CA LYS A 88 1.26 -19.80 -14.57
C LYS A 88 2.28 -20.33 -13.56
N ASP A 89 2.02 -21.52 -13.03
CA ASP A 89 2.86 -22.26 -12.07
C ASP A 89 3.09 -21.50 -10.73
N CYS A 90 2.36 -20.40 -10.48
CA CYS A 90 2.48 -19.65 -9.22
C CYS A 90 1.75 -20.38 -8.09
N ALA A 91 2.38 -20.48 -6.92
CA ALA A 91 1.76 -21.03 -5.73
C ALA A 91 0.82 -20.04 -5.04
N TYR A 92 1.18 -18.75 -5.08
CA TYR A 92 0.48 -17.64 -4.44
C TYR A 92 0.49 -16.39 -5.32
N VAL A 93 -0.49 -15.51 -5.07
CA VAL A 93 -0.56 -14.17 -5.67
C VAL A 93 -0.66 -13.12 -4.58
N LEU A 94 0.24 -12.14 -4.59
CA LEU A 94 0.07 -10.87 -3.88
C LEU A 94 -0.44 -9.85 -4.90
N HIS A 95 -1.76 -9.57 -4.87
CA HIS A 95 -2.37 -8.61 -5.78
C HIS A 95 -2.28 -7.21 -5.19
N VAL A 96 -1.15 -6.53 -5.46
CA VAL A 96 -0.83 -5.19 -4.95
C VAL A 96 -1.19 -4.09 -5.94
N ALA A 97 -1.15 -4.39 -7.24
CA ALA A 97 -1.49 -3.43 -8.29
C ALA A 97 -2.91 -2.89 -8.12
N SER A 98 -3.04 -1.58 -8.25
CA SER A 98 -4.33 -0.91 -8.32
C SER A 98 -4.24 0.25 -9.30
N PRO A 99 -5.26 0.48 -10.13
CA PRO A 99 -5.30 1.68 -10.95
C PRO A 99 -5.30 2.92 -10.05
N TYR A 100 -4.37 3.80 -10.28
CA TYR A 100 -4.34 5.11 -9.63
C TYR A 100 -4.08 6.17 -10.71
N PRO A 101 -5.11 6.90 -11.16
CA PRO A 101 -4.93 7.91 -12.17
C PRO A 101 -4.13 9.09 -11.61
N PRO A 102 -3.24 9.70 -12.43
CA PRO A 102 -2.43 10.83 -12.02
C PRO A 102 -3.26 12.12 -11.80
N THR A 103 -4.50 12.12 -12.27
CA THR A 103 -5.42 13.28 -12.21
C THR A 103 -6.73 12.89 -11.53
N VAL A 104 -7.44 13.87 -10.98
CA VAL A 104 -8.79 13.68 -10.45
C VAL A 104 -9.69 13.22 -11.61
N PRO A 105 -10.37 12.06 -11.49
CA PRO A 105 -11.22 11.53 -12.55
C PRO A 105 -12.39 12.49 -12.82
N ARG A 106 -12.79 12.60 -14.08
CA ARG A 106 -13.97 13.38 -14.48
C ARG A 106 -15.27 12.67 -14.12
N HIS A 107 -15.23 11.32 -14.15
CA HIS A 107 -16.32 10.45 -13.76
C HIS A 107 -15.79 9.35 -12.82
N GLU A 108 -16.58 8.98 -11.82
CA GLU A 108 -16.14 7.98 -10.82
C GLU A 108 -15.84 6.61 -11.43
N ASP A 109 -16.50 6.25 -12.54
CA ASP A 109 -16.27 4.99 -13.26
C ASP A 109 -14.87 4.87 -13.87
N GLU A 110 -14.19 6.00 -14.12
CA GLU A 110 -12.78 5.99 -14.56
C GLU A 110 -11.84 5.33 -13.53
N LEU A 111 -12.28 5.29 -12.26
CA LEU A 111 -11.59 4.58 -11.17
C LEU A 111 -12.25 3.26 -10.81
N ILE A 112 -13.58 3.24 -10.71
CA ILE A 112 -14.34 2.09 -10.22
C ILE A 112 -14.19 0.90 -11.16
N VAL A 113 -14.42 1.11 -12.45
CA VAL A 113 -14.42 0.02 -13.44
C VAL A 113 -13.05 -0.62 -13.55
N PRO A 114 -11.94 0.11 -13.78
CA PRO A 114 -10.61 -0.50 -13.84
C PRO A 114 -10.18 -1.19 -12.53
N ALA A 115 -10.57 -0.65 -11.37
CA ALA A 115 -10.22 -1.25 -10.08
C ALA A 115 -10.94 -2.57 -9.86
N ARG A 116 -12.25 -2.62 -10.11
CA ARG A 116 -13.08 -3.82 -9.99
C ARG A 116 -12.68 -4.87 -11.01
N ASP A 117 -12.70 -4.52 -12.29
CA ASP A 117 -12.50 -5.46 -13.38
C ASP A 117 -11.05 -5.97 -13.42
N GLY A 118 -10.08 -5.10 -13.11
CA GLY A 118 -8.67 -5.48 -12.96
C GLY A 118 -8.46 -6.49 -11.83
N THR A 119 -9.13 -6.29 -10.68
CA THR A 119 -9.10 -7.27 -9.58
C THR A 119 -9.67 -8.62 -10.02
N LEU A 120 -10.81 -8.61 -10.71
CA LEU A 120 -11.44 -9.85 -11.20
C LEU A 120 -10.58 -10.56 -12.25
N ARG A 121 -9.86 -9.84 -13.13
CA ARG A 121 -8.90 -10.43 -14.08
C ARG A 121 -7.81 -11.21 -13.38
N VAL A 122 -7.21 -10.61 -12.36
CA VAL A 122 -6.15 -11.28 -11.58
C VAL A 122 -6.70 -12.50 -10.85
N LEU A 123 -7.86 -12.42 -10.24
CA LEU A 123 -8.50 -13.55 -9.53
C LEU A 123 -8.86 -14.70 -10.47
N ARG A 124 -9.41 -14.40 -11.66
CA ARG A 124 -9.67 -15.44 -12.69
C ARG A 124 -8.39 -16.13 -13.12
N ALA A 125 -7.34 -15.36 -13.43
CA ALA A 125 -6.06 -15.93 -13.82
C ALA A 125 -5.44 -16.77 -12.69
N ALA A 126 -5.57 -16.35 -11.44
CA ALA A 126 -5.10 -17.10 -10.29
C ALA A 126 -5.87 -18.41 -10.10
N ARG A 127 -7.21 -18.37 -10.19
CA ARG A 127 -8.06 -19.58 -10.16
C ARG A 127 -7.70 -20.55 -11.26
N ASP A 128 -7.64 -20.08 -12.50
CA ASP A 128 -7.41 -20.92 -13.69
C ASP A 128 -6.00 -21.54 -13.70
N ALA A 129 -5.03 -20.88 -13.03
CA ALA A 129 -3.68 -21.41 -12.83
C ALA A 129 -3.55 -22.33 -11.60
N GLY A 130 -4.61 -22.55 -10.84
CA GLY A 130 -4.58 -23.39 -9.63
C GLY A 130 -3.80 -22.77 -8.46
N VAL A 131 -3.72 -21.44 -8.40
CA VAL A 131 -3.11 -20.73 -7.28
C VAL A 131 -3.84 -21.06 -5.99
N ARG A 132 -3.10 -21.36 -4.93
CA ARG A 132 -3.68 -21.71 -3.63
C ARG A 132 -4.40 -20.52 -2.99
N ARG A 133 -3.73 -19.36 -2.90
CA ARG A 133 -4.27 -18.17 -2.25
C ARG A 133 -3.84 -16.88 -2.95
N THR A 134 -4.79 -15.97 -3.07
CA THR A 134 -4.53 -14.57 -3.42
C THR A 134 -4.62 -13.71 -2.16
N VAL A 135 -3.60 -12.87 -1.92
CA VAL A 135 -3.65 -11.78 -0.92
C VAL A 135 -3.90 -10.48 -1.68
N LEU A 136 -5.09 -9.90 -1.49
CA LEU A 136 -5.51 -8.67 -2.15
C LEU A 136 -5.14 -7.45 -1.29
N THR A 137 -4.44 -6.49 -1.86
CA THR A 137 -4.27 -5.17 -1.26
C THR A 137 -5.48 -4.30 -1.56
N SER A 138 -6.36 -4.18 -0.58
CA SER A 138 -7.46 -3.23 -0.60
C SER A 138 -7.03 -1.89 0.02
N SER A 139 -7.81 -1.30 0.91
CA SER A 139 -7.49 -0.04 1.57
C SER A 139 -8.37 0.16 2.81
N PHE A 140 -7.90 0.90 3.78
CA PHE A 140 -8.73 1.46 4.86
C PHE A 140 -9.90 2.30 4.31
N ALA A 141 -9.76 2.80 3.09
CA ALA A 141 -10.83 3.52 2.39
C ALA A 141 -12.04 2.62 2.04
N SER A 142 -11.92 1.30 2.02
CA SER A 142 -13.06 0.39 1.87
C SER A 142 -13.82 0.16 3.20
N ILE A 143 -13.30 0.71 4.31
CA ILE A 143 -13.79 0.48 5.67
C ILE A 143 -14.38 1.75 6.29
N SER A 144 -13.72 2.92 6.15
CA SER A 144 -13.91 4.05 7.04
C SER A 144 -14.63 5.27 6.46
N TYR A 145 -15.13 5.21 5.23
CA TYR A 145 -15.75 6.35 4.56
C TYR A 145 -17.28 6.25 4.53
N GLY A 146 -17.94 7.42 4.34
CA GLY A 146 -19.39 7.51 4.23
C GLY A 146 -20.14 7.39 5.57
N HIS A 147 -19.43 7.48 6.70
CA HIS A 147 -20.03 7.50 8.05
C HIS A 147 -20.23 8.93 8.55
N ALA A 148 -21.22 9.12 9.40
CA ALA A 148 -21.58 10.45 9.91
C ALA A 148 -20.74 10.88 11.12
N GLU A 149 -20.14 9.92 11.82
CA GLU A 149 -19.38 10.16 13.04
C GLU A 149 -18.08 10.91 12.75
N ARG A 150 -17.81 11.94 13.54
CA ARG A 150 -16.59 12.75 13.40
C ARG A 150 -15.36 12.10 14.01
N GLU A 151 -15.55 11.19 14.93
CA GLU A 151 -14.51 10.41 15.61
C GLU A 151 -15.00 8.98 15.77
N ARG A 152 -14.28 8.05 15.17
CA ARG A 152 -14.58 6.61 15.25
C ARG A 152 -13.33 5.78 14.97
N THR A 153 -13.19 4.69 15.72
CA THR A 153 -12.21 3.62 15.44
C THR A 153 -12.92 2.48 14.74
N TYR A 154 -12.38 2.08 13.61
CA TYR A 154 -12.90 1.05 12.72
C TYR A 154 -12.11 -0.25 12.86
N THR A 155 -12.79 -1.35 12.54
CA THR A 155 -12.25 -2.71 12.52
C THR A 155 -12.48 -3.36 11.16
N GLU A 156 -11.98 -4.56 10.95
CA GLU A 156 -12.20 -5.36 9.74
C GLU A 156 -13.67 -5.76 9.50
N ARG A 157 -14.56 -5.60 10.51
CA ARG A 157 -15.99 -5.85 10.37
C ARG A 157 -16.73 -4.73 9.66
N ASP A 158 -16.14 -3.53 9.66
CA ASP A 158 -16.74 -2.36 9.06
C ASP A 158 -16.56 -2.33 7.54
N TRP A 159 -17.50 -1.68 6.87
CA TRP A 159 -17.44 -1.35 5.46
C TRP A 159 -17.79 0.12 5.27
N SER A 160 -17.15 0.77 4.31
CA SER A 160 -17.55 2.11 3.92
C SER A 160 -18.99 2.13 3.43
N ASN A 161 -19.74 3.13 3.91
CA ASN A 161 -21.14 3.33 3.52
C ASN A 161 -21.19 4.02 2.15
N LEU A 162 -21.59 3.28 1.12
CA LEU A 162 -21.63 3.77 -0.27
C LEU A 162 -22.72 4.84 -0.49
N ASP A 163 -23.73 4.89 0.38
CA ASP A 163 -24.82 5.86 0.33
C ASP A 163 -24.58 7.04 1.28
N GLY A 164 -23.45 7.04 1.98
CA GLY A 164 -23.11 8.04 2.98
C GLY A 164 -22.55 9.33 2.41
N PRO A 165 -22.41 10.38 3.24
CA PRO A 165 -21.91 11.66 2.82
C PRO A 165 -20.40 11.63 2.52
N HIS A 166 -19.97 12.53 1.63
CA HIS A 166 -18.55 12.82 1.36
C HIS A 166 -17.72 11.59 0.92
N LEU A 167 -18.34 10.66 0.19
CA LEU A 167 -17.67 9.49 -0.33
C LEU A 167 -16.88 9.84 -1.59
N SER A 168 -15.57 9.64 -1.56
CA SER A 168 -14.71 9.87 -2.74
C SER A 168 -14.84 8.73 -3.76
N ALA A 169 -14.60 9.02 -5.05
CA ALA A 169 -14.51 8.01 -6.10
C ALA A 169 -13.48 6.91 -5.76
N TYR A 170 -12.39 7.29 -5.09
CA TYR A 170 -11.38 6.34 -4.61
C TYR A 170 -11.94 5.39 -3.55
N ALA A 171 -12.66 5.89 -2.54
CA ALA A 171 -13.25 5.03 -1.52
C ALA A 171 -14.31 4.09 -2.12
N LYS A 172 -15.14 4.59 -3.05
CA LYS A 172 -16.08 3.75 -3.81
C LYS A 172 -15.35 2.66 -4.60
N SER A 173 -14.29 3.01 -5.34
CA SER A 173 -13.55 2.06 -6.17
C SER A 173 -12.94 0.94 -5.34
N LYS A 174 -12.33 1.26 -4.19
CA LYS A 174 -11.75 0.27 -3.28
C LYS A 174 -12.80 -0.61 -2.64
N THR A 175 -13.93 -0.04 -2.19
CA THR A 175 -15.02 -0.81 -1.60
C THR A 175 -15.64 -1.78 -2.60
N LEU A 176 -15.92 -1.32 -3.83
CA LEU A 176 -16.56 -2.14 -4.86
C LEU A 176 -15.61 -3.22 -5.41
N ALA A 177 -14.32 -2.90 -5.57
CA ALA A 177 -13.33 -3.89 -5.99
C ALA A 177 -13.15 -5.00 -4.93
N GLU A 178 -13.08 -4.64 -3.65
CA GLU A 178 -12.96 -5.62 -2.58
C GLU A 178 -14.21 -6.49 -2.45
N ARG A 179 -15.42 -5.90 -2.49
CA ARG A 179 -16.68 -6.67 -2.48
C ARG A 179 -16.75 -7.63 -3.67
N ALA A 180 -16.40 -7.16 -4.88
CA ALA A 180 -16.38 -8.00 -6.06
C ALA A 180 -15.38 -9.16 -5.94
N ALA A 181 -14.24 -8.97 -5.25
CA ALA A 181 -13.30 -10.05 -4.99
C ALA A 181 -13.87 -11.12 -4.07
N TRP A 182 -14.57 -10.74 -3.01
CA TRP A 182 -15.25 -11.68 -2.11
C TRP A 182 -16.38 -12.42 -2.82
N ASP A 183 -17.24 -11.71 -3.55
CA ASP A 183 -18.33 -12.30 -4.35
C ASP A 183 -17.79 -13.30 -5.38
N PHE A 184 -16.67 -12.98 -6.03
CA PHE A 184 -16.02 -13.88 -6.99
C PHE A 184 -15.55 -15.17 -6.33
N VAL A 185 -14.82 -15.08 -5.23
CA VAL A 185 -14.28 -16.26 -4.56
C VAL A 185 -15.39 -17.16 -4.00
N GLU A 186 -16.48 -16.57 -3.51
CA GLU A 186 -17.64 -17.32 -3.02
C GLU A 186 -18.36 -18.07 -4.14
N ARG A 187 -18.55 -17.45 -5.32
CA ARG A 187 -19.37 -18.00 -6.40
C ARG A 187 -18.60 -18.76 -7.47
N GLU A 188 -17.37 -18.31 -7.75
CA GLU A 188 -16.60 -18.76 -8.91
C GLU A 188 -15.15 -19.16 -8.52
N GLY A 189 -14.77 -19.11 -7.23
CA GLY A 189 -13.38 -19.27 -6.81
C GLY A 189 -12.77 -20.65 -7.01
N ASP A 190 -13.57 -21.70 -7.13
CA ASP A 190 -13.15 -23.09 -7.39
C ASP A 190 -11.95 -23.52 -6.52
N GLY A 191 -12.06 -23.24 -5.21
CA GLY A 191 -11.02 -23.56 -4.22
C GLY A 191 -9.92 -22.50 -4.02
N LEU A 192 -9.89 -21.43 -4.83
CA LEU A 192 -8.99 -20.30 -4.60
C LEU A 192 -9.30 -19.63 -3.24
N GLU A 193 -8.30 -19.56 -2.37
CA GLU A 193 -8.42 -18.85 -1.11
C GLU A 193 -8.17 -17.36 -1.31
N LEU A 194 -8.91 -16.51 -0.58
CA LEU A 194 -8.71 -15.06 -0.55
C LEU A 194 -8.36 -14.60 0.87
N SER A 195 -7.39 -13.70 0.97
CA SER A 195 -7.11 -12.90 2.16
C SER A 195 -7.00 -11.44 1.73
N VAL A 196 -7.44 -10.49 2.55
CA VAL A 196 -7.42 -9.07 2.19
C VAL A 196 -6.65 -8.27 3.23
N ILE A 197 -5.73 -7.44 2.76
CA ILE A 197 -5.07 -6.43 3.58
C ILE A 197 -5.68 -5.06 3.27
N ASN A 198 -6.06 -4.33 4.31
CA ASN A 198 -6.61 -2.98 4.23
C ASN A 198 -5.60 -1.98 4.84
N PRO A 199 -4.58 -1.53 4.10
CA PRO A 199 -3.61 -0.57 4.61
C PRO A 199 -4.25 0.79 4.87
N VAL A 200 -3.76 1.45 5.91
CA VAL A 200 -3.92 2.89 6.14
C VAL A 200 -2.96 3.71 5.27
N GLY A 201 -2.62 4.95 5.62
CA GLY A 201 -1.61 5.73 4.93
C GLY A 201 -0.25 5.02 4.97
N VAL A 202 0.32 4.70 3.79
CA VAL A 202 1.57 3.94 3.69
C VAL A 202 2.75 4.89 3.63
N LEU A 203 3.64 4.79 4.61
CA LEU A 203 4.91 5.52 4.72
C LEU A 203 6.08 4.54 4.77
N GLY A 204 7.31 5.03 4.74
CA GLY A 204 8.53 4.23 4.81
C GLY A 204 9.52 4.60 3.72
N PRO A 205 10.65 3.90 3.61
CA PRO A 205 11.71 4.24 2.66
C PRO A 205 11.24 4.08 1.22
N VAL A 206 11.46 5.11 0.40
CA VAL A 206 11.25 5.07 -1.05
C VAL A 206 12.53 4.62 -1.76
N PHE A 207 12.37 3.90 -2.87
CA PHE A 207 13.47 3.39 -3.69
C PHE A 207 13.52 4.04 -5.08
N GLY A 208 12.63 5.01 -5.34
CA GLY A 208 12.54 5.74 -6.59
C GLY A 208 11.41 6.76 -6.55
N PRO A 209 11.12 7.45 -7.66
CA PRO A 209 10.11 8.51 -7.70
C PRO A 209 8.67 8.03 -7.72
N ASP A 210 8.43 6.73 -7.91
CA ASP A 210 7.09 6.13 -7.94
C ASP A 210 6.63 5.76 -6.52
N TYR A 211 6.00 6.70 -5.83
CA TYR A 211 5.54 6.51 -4.45
C TYR A 211 4.08 6.96 -4.24
N SER A 212 3.54 6.62 -3.07
CA SER A 212 2.14 6.86 -2.71
C SER A 212 1.86 8.32 -2.38
N THR A 213 0.57 8.70 -2.40
CA THR A 213 0.11 10.03 -1.95
C THR A 213 0.44 10.34 -0.50
N SER A 214 0.56 9.32 0.36
CA SER A 214 0.99 9.51 1.75
C SER A 214 2.43 10.02 1.83
N ILE A 215 3.32 9.55 0.96
CA ILE A 215 4.70 10.04 0.83
C ILE A 215 4.71 11.53 0.41
N THR A 216 3.81 11.91 -0.50
CA THR A 216 3.68 13.30 -0.95
C THR A 216 3.36 14.26 0.20
N LEU A 217 2.64 13.82 1.26
CA LEU A 217 2.42 14.64 2.44
C LEU A 217 3.76 14.98 3.13
N VAL A 218 4.62 14.00 3.36
CA VAL A 218 5.94 14.20 3.98
C VAL A 218 6.83 15.08 3.09
N GLN A 219 6.85 14.81 1.78
CA GLN A 219 7.59 15.60 0.81
C GLN A 219 7.16 17.08 0.82
N ARG A 220 5.84 17.37 0.76
CA ARG A 220 5.33 18.74 0.79
C ARG A 220 5.62 19.49 2.08
N LEU A 221 5.67 18.78 3.21
CA LEU A 221 6.11 19.36 4.48
C LEU A 221 7.60 19.76 4.44
N LEU A 222 8.45 18.87 3.92
CA LEU A 222 9.88 19.15 3.73
C LEU A 222 10.15 20.27 2.72
N ASP A 223 9.42 20.27 1.61
CA ASP A 223 9.49 21.29 0.55
C ASP A 223 8.91 22.65 0.97
N ARG A 224 8.18 22.69 2.09
CA ARG A 224 7.45 23.89 2.55
C ARG A 224 6.43 24.42 1.56
N ASP A 225 5.86 23.50 0.78
CA ASP A 225 4.79 23.83 -0.18
C ASP A 225 3.46 24.18 0.53
N LEU A 226 3.40 23.96 1.85
CA LEU A 226 2.27 24.31 2.69
C LEU A 226 2.65 25.50 3.59
N PRO A 227 1.83 26.57 3.65
CA PRO A 227 2.09 27.72 4.54
C PRO A 227 1.89 27.40 6.02
N GLY A 228 1.43 26.20 6.33
CA GLY A 228 1.16 25.65 7.66
C GLY A 228 0.53 24.28 7.56
N VAL A 229 0.09 23.73 8.70
CA VAL A 229 -0.48 22.38 8.78
C VAL A 229 -2.01 22.42 8.88
N PRO A 230 -2.74 21.67 8.02
CA PRO A 230 -4.19 21.57 8.10
C PRO A 230 -4.60 20.68 9.28
N ARG A 231 -5.83 20.81 9.75
CA ARG A 231 -6.44 19.95 10.77
C ARG A 231 -6.98 18.66 10.15
N LEU A 232 -6.06 17.86 9.59
CA LEU A 232 -6.32 16.54 9.04
C LEU A 232 -5.59 15.50 9.89
N SER A 233 -6.21 14.34 10.10
CA SER A 233 -5.60 13.21 10.79
C SER A 233 -5.62 11.95 9.94
N PHE A 234 -4.57 11.13 10.08
CA PHE A 234 -4.39 9.88 9.36
C PHE A 234 -3.77 8.83 10.27
N CYS A 235 -4.15 7.57 10.08
CA CYS A 235 -3.35 6.46 10.56
C CYS A 235 -2.26 6.13 9.53
N PHE A 236 -1.11 5.67 10.00
CA PHE A 236 0.01 5.29 9.14
C PHE A 236 0.51 3.89 9.45
N ALA A 237 1.11 3.26 8.44
CA ALA A 237 1.85 2.01 8.58
C ALA A 237 3.13 2.07 7.75
N ASP A 238 4.16 1.39 8.24
CA ASP A 238 5.42 1.24 7.50
C ASP A 238 5.25 0.24 6.36
N VAL A 239 5.69 0.61 5.17
CA VAL A 239 5.61 -0.23 3.96
C VAL A 239 6.33 -1.56 4.13
N ARG A 240 7.42 -1.60 4.90
CA ARG A 240 8.18 -2.83 5.19
C ARG A 240 7.36 -3.79 6.06
N ASP A 241 6.62 -3.26 7.01
CA ASP A 241 5.74 -4.06 7.88
C ASP A 241 4.48 -4.50 7.14
N LEU A 242 3.97 -3.67 6.23
CA LEU A 242 2.88 -4.08 5.35
C LEU A 242 3.30 -5.20 4.40
N ALA A 243 4.51 -5.15 3.85
CA ALA A 243 5.05 -6.25 3.04
C ALA A 243 5.16 -7.55 3.87
N ASP A 244 5.60 -7.46 5.14
CA ASP A 244 5.62 -8.61 6.05
C ASP A 244 4.20 -9.11 6.36
N LEU A 245 3.22 -8.22 6.53
CA LEU A 245 1.82 -8.60 6.74
C LEU A 245 1.25 -9.37 5.53
N HIS A 246 1.58 -8.96 4.30
CA HIS A 246 1.20 -9.69 3.09
C HIS A 246 1.81 -11.09 3.05
N LEU A 247 3.08 -11.24 3.42
CA LEU A 247 3.77 -12.53 3.47
C LEU A 247 3.13 -13.45 4.53
N ARG A 248 2.80 -12.93 5.71
CA ARG A 248 2.10 -13.67 6.76
C ARG A 248 0.71 -14.12 6.28
N ALA A 249 -0.08 -13.19 5.73
CA ALA A 249 -1.41 -13.50 5.22
C ALA A 249 -1.38 -14.50 4.04
N MET A 250 -0.28 -14.55 3.29
CA MET A 250 -0.08 -15.53 2.21
C MET A 250 0.05 -16.96 2.74
N THR A 251 0.80 -17.15 3.83
CA THR A 251 1.23 -18.48 4.30
C THR A 251 0.45 -19.01 5.49
N ASP A 252 -0.05 -18.13 6.37
CA ASP A 252 -0.76 -18.53 7.58
C ASP A 252 -2.14 -19.12 7.25
N PRO A 253 -2.46 -20.35 7.71
CA PRO A 253 -3.79 -20.93 7.49
C PRO A 253 -4.93 -20.10 8.08
N ALA A 254 -4.70 -19.38 9.18
CA ALA A 254 -5.71 -18.55 9.83
C ALA A 254 -6.07 -17.30 9.04
N ALA A 255 -5.30 -16.95 7.99
CA ALA A 255 -5.60 -15.83 7.11
C ALA A 255 -6.64 -16.14 6.02
N ARG A 256 -6.99 -17.42 5.82
CA ARG A 256 -7.96 -17.82 4.81
C ARG A 256 -9.34 -17.21 5.09
N GLY A 257 -9.89 -16.51 4.09
CA GLY A 257 -11.22 -15.90 4.21
C GLY A 257 -11.26 -14.66 5.11
N GLU A 258 -10.10 -14.06 5.42
CA GLU A 258 -10.01 -13.01 6.43
C GLU A 258 -9.53 -11.68 5.85
N ARG A 259 -9.99 -10.59 6.49
CA ARG A 259 -9.52 -9.22 6.28
C ARG A 259 -8.61 -8.81 7.43
N PHE A 260 -7.57 -8.03 7.14
CA PHE A 260 -6.65 -7.49 8.14
C PHE A 260 -6.39 -6.01 7.90
N LEU A 261 -6.61 -5.19 8.92
CA LEU A 261 -6.18 -3.80 8.92
C LEU A 261 -4.67 -3.72 9.13
N GLY A 262 -4.00 -3.01 8.21
CA GLY A 262 -2.58 -2.71 8.32
C GLY A 262 -2.36 -1.30 8.86
N SER A 263 -2.33 -1.15 10.21
CA SER A 263 -2.08 0.13 10.89
C SER A 263 -1.04 -0.04 12.00
N SER A 264 -0.06 0.85 12.04
CA SER A 264 1.01 0.83 13.06
C SER A 264 0.58 1.44 14.39
N GLY A 265 -0.47 2.27 14.40
CA GLY A 265 -0.91 2.97 15.60
C GLY A 265 -2.20 3.74 15.39
N GLY A 266 -2.54 4.58 16.36
CA GLY A 266 -3.69 5.47 16.30
C GLY A 266 -3.54 6.61 15.29
N PRO A 267 -4.61 7.43 15.13
CA PRO A 267 -4.58 8.57 14.22
C PRO A 267 -3.60 9.66 14.71
N MET A 268 -2.82 10.19 13.78
CA MET A 268 -1.90 11.32 13.98
C MET A 268 -2.39 12.52 13.18
N TRP A 269 -2.35 13.71 13.78
CA TRP A 269 -2.59 14.94 13.05
C TRP A 269 -1.40 15.28 12.15
N VAL A 270 -1.63 15.98 11.04
CA VAL A 270 -0.53 16.49 10.19
C VAL A 270 0.44 17.35 10.99
N ALA A 271 -0.01 18.02 12.05
CA ALA A 271 0.86 18.74 12.98
C ALA A 271 1.83 17.80 13.72
N ASP A 272 1.36 16.62 14.13
CA ASP A 272 2.21 15.64 14.82
C ASP A 272 3.27 15.10 13.87
N VAL A 273 2.92 14.83 12.62
CA VAL A 273 3.88 14.44 11.56
C VAL A 273 4.96 15.53 11.39
N ALA A 274 4.56 16.80 11.34
CA ALA A 274 5.49 17.93 11.22
C ALA A 274 6.43 18.04 12.43
N HIS A 275 5.93 17.79 13.65
CA HIS A 275 6.76 17.76 14.85
C HIS A 275 7.75 16.58 14.82
N VAL A 276 7.31 15.37 14.47
CA VAL A 276 8.22 14.21 14.33
C VAL A 276 9.35 14.51 13.34
N LEU A 277 9.05 15.12 12.19
CA LEU A 277 10.06 15.51 11.20
C LEU A 277 11.08 16.48 11.79
N ARG A 278 10.62 17.54 12.49
CA ARG A 278 11.55 18.55 13.09
C ARG A 278 12.41 17.96 14.19
N ASP A 279 11.81 17.16 15.06
CA ASP A 279 12.47 16.65 16.27
C ASP A 279 13.48 15.54 15.95
N ARG A 280 13.20 14.72 14.93
CA ARG A 280 14.01 13.56 14.59
C ARG A 280 15.03 13.78 13.48
N LEU A 281 14.76 14.69 12.54
CA LEU A 281 15.67 14.96 11.41
C LEU A 281 16.60 16.15 11.64
N GLY A 282 16.27 17.03 12.59
CA GLY A 282 17.08 18.20 12.91
C GLY A 282 17.18 19.21 11.75
N PRO A 283 18.39 19.66 11.34
CA PRO A 283 18.58 20.75 10.38
C PRO A 283 17.83 20.60 9.05
N PRO A 284 17.77 19.43 8.38
CA PRO A 284 17.02 19.26 7.14
C PRO A 284 15.53 19.60 7.26
N ALA A 285 14.94 19.36 8.44
CA ALA A 285 13.53 19.60 8.72
C ALA A 285 13.26 20.86 9.58
N ALA A 286 14.28 21.64 9.92
CA ALA A 286 14.13 22.79 10.82
C ALA A 286 13.08 23.82 10.40
N ARG A 287 12.81 23.91 9.09
CA ARG A 287 11.84 24.83 8.49
C ARG A 287 10.49 24.19 8.14
N VAL A 288 10.25 22.92 8.47
CA VAL A 288 8.96 22.27 8.31
C VAL A 288 7.88 23.09 9.05
N PRO A 289 6.77 23.48 8.40
CA PRO A 289 5.74 24.29 9.04
C PRO A 289 5.02 23.47 10.12
N THR A 290 4.87 24.06 11.33
CA THR A 290 4.12 23.46 12.45
C THR A 290 2.90 24.30 12.83
N ARG A 291 2.80 25.55 12.31
CA ARG A 291 1.67 26.42 12.63
C ARG A 291 0.39 25.91 11.97
N ARG A 292 -0.68 25.76 12.74
CA ARG A 292 -1.98 25.32 12.24
C ARG A 292 -2.60 26.39 11.35
N ILE A 293 -3.14 25.97 10.20
CA ILE A 293 -3.96 26.80 9.32
C ILE A 293 -5.41 26.70 9.83
N PRO A 294 -6.10 27.85 10.05
CA PRO A 294 -7.53 27.84 10.38
C PRO A 294 -8.36 27.19 9.26
N ASP A 295 -9.32 26.33 9.65
CA ASP A 295 -10.20 25.61 8.71
C ASP A 295 -10.93 26.56 7.75
N ALA A 296 -11.29 27.77 8.22
CA ALA A 296 -11.97 28.79 7.41
C ALA A 296 -11.10 29.23 6.21
N LEU A 297 -9.79 29.37 6.39
CA LEU A 297 -8.86 29.72 5.31
C LEU A 297 -8.73 28.58 4.30
N ILE A 298 -8.67 27.31 4.77
CA ILE A 298 -8.64 26.15 3.88
C ILE A 298 -9.92 26.05 3.06
N ARG A 299 -11.09 26.27 3.68
CA ARG A 299 -12.39 26.30 3.00
C ARG A 299 -12.49 27.42 1.97
N LEU A 300 -11.89 28.58 2.25
CA LEU A 300 -11.86 29.69 1.29
C LEU A 300 -10.95 29.34 0.11
N ALA A 301 -9.71 28.88 0.36
CA ALA A 301 -8.76 28.51 -0.68
C ALA A 301 -9.27 27.35 -1.56
N SER A 302 -10.03 26.41 -0.99
CA SER A 302 -10.60 25.28 -1.73
C SER A 302 -11.60 25.66 -2.83
N ARG A 303 -12.10 26.91 -2.83
CA ARG A 303 -12.94 27.42 -3.92
C ARG A 303 -12.15 27.58 -5.22
N MET A 304 -10.84 27.82 -5.11
CA MET A 304 -9.93 28.03 -6.24
C MET A 304 -9.03 26.82 -6.54
N ASP A 305 -8.88 25.90 -5.58
CA ASP A 305 -8.01 24.71 -5.69
C ASP A 305 -8.82 23.43 -5.51
N ALA A 306 -8.91 22.63 -6.59
CA ALA A 306 -9.63 21.37 -6.60
C ALA A 306 -9.01 20.31 -5.66
N THR A 307 -7.67 20.34 -5.47
CA THR A 307 -6.97 19.43 -4.56
C THR A 307 -7.37 19.71 -3.12
N LEU A 308 -7.37 20.97 -2.71
CA LEU A 308 -7.81 21.37 -1.37
C LEU A 308 -9.29 21.04 -1.15
N ARG A 309 -10.11 21.16 -2.19
CA ARG A 309 -11.55 20.85 -2.13
C ARG A 309 -11.79 19.40 -1.72
N GLY A 310 -10.96 18.47 -2.20
CA GLY A 310 -11.05 17.04 -1.83
C GLY A 310 -10.83 16.76 -0.35
N PHE A 311 -10.04 17.60 0.35
CA PHE A 311 -9.74 17.42 1.78
C PHE A 311 -10.67 18.18 2.74
N VAL A 312 -11.47 19.12 2.24
CA VAL A 312 -12.37 19.93 3.08
C VAL A 312 -13.35 19.08 3.90
N PRO A 313 -13.95 18.01 3.37
CA PRO A 313 -14.82 17.14 4.15
C PRO A 313 -14.12 16.45 5.34
N ASP A 314 -12.81 16.19 5.20
CA ASP A 314 -12.02 15.46 6.20
C ASP A 314 -11.46 16.37 7.31
N LEU A 315 -11.63 17.70 7.20
CA LEU A 315 -11.14 18.64 8.20
C LEU A 315 -11.75 18.37 9.59
N GLY A 316 -10.88 17.99 10.52
CA GLY A 316 -11.25 17.69 11.91
C GLY A 316 -11.96 16.36 12.11
N LEU A 317 -11.94 15.46 11.11
CA LEU A 317 -12.35 14.08 11.30
C LEU A 317 -11.21 13.27 11.89
N VAL A 318 -11.55 12.30 12.74
CA VAL A 318 -10.62 11.34 13.35
C VAL A 318 -11.11 9.93 13.03
N ARG A 319 -10.42 9.27 12.10
CA ARG A 319 -10.69 7.89 11.73
C ARG A 319 -9.58 6.99 12.28
N GLY A 320 -9.83 6.31 13.38
CA GLY A 320 -8.92 5.32 13.95
C GLY A 320 -9.04 3.98 13.23
N ALA A 321 -7.93 3.24 13.16
CA ALA A 321 -7.88 1.89 12.63
C ALA A 321 -7.36 0.94 13.72
N ASN A 322 -8.16 -0.04 14.14
CA ASN A 322 -7.74 -1.06 15.07
C ASN A 322 -7.18 -2.26 14.32
N ALA A 323 -5.87 -2.50 14.44
CA ALA A 323 -5.17 -3.61 13.81
C ALA A 323 -4.86 -4.77 14.78
N ASP A 324 -5.59 -4.89 15.89
CA ASP A 324 -5.36 -5.94 16.89
C ASP A 324 -5.52 -7.34 16.26
N LYS A 325 -6.46 -7.53 15.35
CA LYS A 325 -6.64 -8.79 14.63
C LYS A 325 -5.37 -9.26 13.90
N ALA A 326 -4.68 -8.35 13.20
CA ALA A 326 -3.42 -8.70 12.54
C ALA A 326 -2.33 -9.09 13.55
N ARG A 327 -2.32 -8.45 14.72
CA ARG A 327 -1.39 -8.76 15.81
C ARG A 327 -1.70 -10.11 16.46
N ASP A 328 -2.97 -10.38 16.74
CA ASP A 328 -3.40 -11.56 17.50
C ASP A 328 -3.41 -12.83 16.65
N VAL A 329 -3.87 -12.72 15.38
CA VAL A 329 -4.01 -13.87 14.49
C VAL A 329 -2.71 -14.18 13.76
N LEU A 330 -2.02 -13.16 13.22
CA LEU A 330 -0.83 -13.36 12.39
C LEU A 330 0.49 -13.04 13.12
N GLY A 331 0.44 -12.68 14.40
CA GLY A 331 1.63 -12.29 15.14
C GLY A 331 2.34 -11.05 14.56
N TRP A 332 1.62 -10.22 13.81
CA TRP A 332 2.19 -9.04 13.17
C TRP A 332 2.57 -7.98 14.20
N ARG A 333 3.79 -7.43 14.11
CA ARG A 333 4.33 -6.45 15.06
C ARG A 333 4.94 -5.29 14.27
N PRO A 334 4.13 -4.28 13.89
CA PRO A 334 4.62 -3.15 13.12
C PRO A 334 5.46 -2.20 13.96
N ARG A 335 6.35 -1.47 13.29
CA ARG A 335 7.09 -0.33 13.82
C ARG A 335 6.14 0.80 14.22
N PRO A 336 6.52 1.65 15.17
CA PRO A 336 5.82 2.90 15.43
C PRO A 336 5.74 3.78 14.18
N PRO A 337 4.64 4.53 13.97
CA PRO A 337 4.46 5.35 12.77
C PRO A 337 5.51 6.46 12.63
N GLU A 338 6.11 6.91 13.73
CA GLU A 338 7.20 7.90 13.76
C GLU A 338 8.43 7.38 13.00
N GLU A 339 8.76 6.10 13.12
CA GLU A 339 9.87 5.48 12.37
C GLU A 339 9.59 5.48 10.86
N ALA A 340 8.35 5.20 10.45
CA ALA A 340 7.95 5.26 9.06
C ALA A 340 8.06 6.68 8.49
N ILE A 341 7.65 7.70 9.26
CA ILE A 341 7.77 9.12 8.89
C ILE A 341 9.23 9.49 8.66
N VAL A 342 10.11 9.13 9.60
CA VAL A 342 11.55 9.42 9.52
C VAL A 342 12.19 8.70 8.33
N ALA A 343 11.94 7.40 8.17
CA ALA A 343 12.49 6.61 7.05
C ALA A 343 12.03 7.14 5.67
N THR A 344 10.78 7.64 5.58
CA THR A 344 10.28 8.33 4.38
C THR A 344 11.15 9.56 4.09
N ALA A 345 11.29 10.43 5.07
CA ALA A 345 11.99 11.70 4.89
C ALA A 345 13.47 11.49 4.56
N GLU A 346 14.17 10.60 5.26
CA GLU A 346 15.56 10.25 5.00
C GLU A 346 15.77 9.71 3.58
N SER A 347 14.88 8.84 3.11
CA SER A 347 14.98 8.31 1.74
C SER A 347 14.69 9.36 0.67
N LEU A 348 13.72 10.25 0.89
CA LEU A 348 13.45 11.37 -0.01
C LEU A 348 14.64 12.33 -0.11
N LEU A 349 15.28 12.64 1.02
CA LEU A 349 16.48 13.49 1.08
C LEU A 349 17.66 12.81 0.37
N ARG A 350 17.92 11.53 0.66
CA ARG A 350 19.01 10.75 0.05
C ARG A 350 18.88 10.65 -1.47
N LEU A 351 17.67 10.51 -1.99
CA LEU A 351 17.40 10.40 -3.41
C LEU A 351 17.26 11.77 -4.12
N GLY A 352 17.42 12.89 -3.39
CA GLY A 352 17.28 14.24 -3.97
C GLY A 352 15.86 14.57 -4.43
N LEU A 353 14.84 13.92 -3.86
CA LEU A 353 13.43 14.10 -4.20
C LEU A 353 12.75 15.24 -3.43
N VAL A 354 13.52 16.03 -2.70
CA VAL A 354 13.07 17.21 -1.94
C VAL A 354 13.74 18.46 -2.49
N LYS A 355 12.96 19.48 -2.82
CA LYS A 355 13.46 20.75 -3.41
C LYS A 355 14.52 21.45 -2.55
N SER A 356 14.40 21.37 -1.23
CA SER A 356 15.34 21.99 -0.29
C SER A 356 16.73 21.36 -0.28
N ALA A 357 16.86 20.10 -0.71
CA ALA A 357 18.16 19.42 -0.78
C ALA A 357 19.00 19.91 -1.98
N ALA A 358 18.35 20.29 -3.08
CA ALA A 358 19.03 20.79 -4.28
C ALA A 358 19.77 22.15 -4.08
N SER A 359 19.37 22.93 -3.06
CA SER A 359 19.97 24.25 -2.77
C SER A 359 21.18 24.22 -1.83
N GLN A 360 21.59 23.06 -1.30
CA GLN A 360 22.75 22.94 -0.39
C GLN A 360 24.02 22.43 -1.09
N TYR A 361 23.92 22.02 -2.36
CA TYR A 361 25.02 21.49 -3.17
C TYR A 361 25.35 22.35 -4.42
N THR A 362 24.79 23.54 -4.53
CA THR A 362 25.18 24.60 -5.48
C THR A 362 25.80 25.77 -4.70
#